data_300d0c466dab6ba3ab480442638359ba
#
_entry.id   300d0c466dab6ba3ab480442638359ba
#
_cell.length_a   1.000
_cell.length_b   1.000
_cell.length_c   1.000
_cell.angle_alpha   90.00
_cell.angle_beta   90.00
_cell.angle_gamma   90.00
#
_symmetry.space_group_name_H-M   'P 1'
#
loop_
_entity.id
_entity.type
_entity.pdbx_description
1 polymer ?
#
loop_
_entity_poly.entity_id
_entity_poly.type
_entity_poly.pdbx_seq_one_letter_code
_entity_poly.pdbx_strand_id
1 'polypeptide(L)'
;GYTLKDSDYPAVPEKAGYTGAWQRYTAPVRSNVTVSATYTKITTYYTVTFVADGFTIKTMQVYSGYKLKDSDYPSVPEKLRYEGTWQKYTAAVTSNVTVQATYRKMLPLLVRFYADETLVKTMQVDYGYRLNDLDYPDVPPKTGFTGSWRKYTQRITSDQIIRANYTPIGIIDPIQPSAVDSEPTE
;
A
#
# COMPACT_ATOMS: atom_id res chain seq x y z
N GLY A 1 -44.70 -22.90 37.23
CA GLY A 1 -43.58 -23.05 36.32
C GLY A 1 -43.55 -21.93 35.31
N TYR A 2 -42.36 -21.39 35.05
CA TYR A 2 -42.13 -20.34 34.05
C TYR A 2 -42.12 -20.97 32.63
N THR A 3 -42.77 -20.34 31.67
CA THR A 3 -42.70 -20.74 30.27
C THR A 3 -41.73 -19.79 29.54
N LEU A 4 -40.74 -20.35 28.83
CA LEU A 4 -39.75 -19.59 28.09
C LEU A 4 -40.43 -18.76 26.98
N LYS A 5 -40.03 -17.50 26.89
CA LYS A 5 -40.44 -16.55 25.85
C LYS A 5 -39.32 -16.37 24.82
N ASP A 6 -39.61 -15.76 23.69
CA ASP A 6 -38.59 -15.49 22.66
C ASP A 6 -37.45 -14.65 23.16
N SER A 7 -37.72 -13.70 24.09
CA SER A 7 -36.68 -12.86 24.72
C SER A 7 -35.71 -13.62 25.62
N ASP A 8 -36.01 -14.83 26.03
CA ASP A 8 -35.15 -15.63 26.91
C ASP A 8 -34.07 -16.42 26.12
N TYR A 9 -34.25 -16.51 24.78
CA TYR A 9 -33.28 -17.16 23.93
C TYR A 9 -32.24 -16.19 23.45
N PRO A 10 -30.95 -16.41 23.77
CA PRO A 10 -29.86 -15.57 23.24
C PRO A 10 -29.71 -15.76 21.73
N ALA A 11 -28.93 -14.91 21.07
CA ALA A 11 -28.59 -15.13 19.68
C ALA A 11 -27.93 -16.52 19.50
N VAL A 12 -28.33 -17.25 18.46
CA VAL A 12 -27.69 -18.55 18.14
C VAL A 12 -26.26 -18.30 17.72
N PRO A 13 -25.25 -19.00 18.26
CA PRO A 13 -23.86 -18.86 17.84
C PRO A 13 -23.71 -19.06 16.32
N GLU A 14 -22.96 -18.20 15.65
CA GLU A 14 -22.75 -18.30 14.20
C GLU A 14 -21.96 -19.55 13.83
N LYS A 15 -22.44 -20.28 12.80
CA LYS A 15 -21.72 -21.40 12.19
C LYS A 15 -21.67 -21.18 10.68
N ALA A 16 -20.46 -21.02 10.14
CA ALA A 16 -20.23 -20.73 8.73
C ALA A 16 -20.94 -21.76 7.81
N GLY A 17 -21.76 -21.29 6.86
CA GLY A 17 -22.51 -22.14 5.94
C GLY A 17 -23.75 -22.84 6.53
N TYR A 18 -24.19 -22.44 7.71
CA TYR A 18 -25.40 -22.99 8.34
C TYR A 18 -26.30 -21.88 8.86
N THR A 19 -27.60 -22.14 8.85
CA THR A 19 -28.63 -21.37 9.58
C THR A 19 -28.88 -22.08 10.90
N GLY A 20 -28.75 -21.38 12.02
CA GLY A 20 -28.99 -21.92 13.35
C GLY A 20 -30.35 -21.49 13.90
N ALA A 21 -31.02 -22.38 14.62
CA ALA A 21 -32.25 -22.08 15.35
C ALA A 21 -32.26 -22.83 16.68
N TRP A 22 -32.81 -22.17 17.74
CA TRP A 22 -33.03 -22.85 19.01
C TRP A 22 -34.21 -23.83 18.90
N GLN A 23 -34.03 -25.02 19.46
CA GLN A 23 -35.17 -25.89 19.73
C GLN A 23 -36.06 -25.26 20.80
N ARG A 24 -37.32 -24.94 20.45
CA ARG A 24 -38.22 -24.26 21.36
C ARG A 24 -38.69 -25.20 22.47
N TYR A 25 -38.49 -24.80 23.72
CA TYR A 25 -39.04 -25.50 24.88
C TYR A 25 -40.35 -24.81 25.29
N THR A 26 -41.47 -25.49 25.10
CA THR A 26 -42.83 -24.92 25.24
C THR A 26 -43.53 -25.30 26.55
N ALA A 27 -43.00 -26.29 27.29
CA ALA A 27 -43.58 -26.69 28.56
C ALA A 27 -43.18 -25.72 29.69
N PRO A 28 -43.97 -25.62 30.77
CA PRO A 28 -43.55 -24.90 31.96
C PRO A 28 -42.28 -25.52 32.60
N VAL A 29 -41.27 -24.73 32.86
CA VAL A 29 -40.03 -25.15 33.50
C VAL A 29 -40.28 -25.52 34.96
N ARG A 30 -40.07 -26.78 35.29
CA ARG A 30 -40.27 -27.35 36.66
C ARG A 30 -39.00 -27.96 37.23
N SER A 31 -37.92 -28.08 36.42
CA SER A 31 -36.59 -28.58 36.78
C SER A 31 -35.56 -27.94 35.84
N ASN A 32 -34.27 -28.27 36.00
CA ASN A 32 -33.23 -27.85 35.09
C ASN A 32 -33.53 -28.32 33.65
N VAL A 33 -33.46 -27.42 32.70
CA VAL A 33 -33.73 -27.68 31.27
C VAL A 33 -32.52 -27.23 30.45
N THR A 34 -32.12 -28.08 29.52
CA THR A 34 -31.09 -27.71 28.51
C THR A 34 -31.82 -27.52 27.17
N VAL A 35 -31.60 -26.33 26.57
CA VAL A 35 -32.14 -26.02 25.25
C VAL A 35 -30.96 -26.05 24.26
N SER A 36 -31.09 -26.81 23.17
CA SER A 36 -30.03 -26.97 22.17
C SER A 36 -30.36 -26.19 20.90
N ALA A 37 -29.33 -25.66 20.24
CA ALA A 37 -29.45 -25.09 18.90
C ALA A 37 -29.31 -26.20 17.84
N THR A 38 -30.11 -26.12 16.79
CA THR A 38 -30.00 -26.96 15.58
C THR A 38 -29.43 -26.11 14.45
N TYR A 39 -28.64 -26.74 13.56
CA TYR A 39 -27.99 -26.07 12.44
C TYR A 39 -28.37 -26.77 11.13
N THR A 40 -28.99 -26.00 10.19
CA THR A 40 -29.32 -26.47 8.85
C THR A 40 -28.33 -25.93 7.86
N LYS A 41 -27.73 -26.81 7.03
CA LYS A 41 -26.76 -26.39 5.99
C LYS A 41 -27.41 -25.47 4.97
N ILE A 42 -26.76 -24.34 4.67
CA ILE A 42 -27.21 -23.45 3.60
C ILE A 42 -26.85 -24.10 2.26
N THR A 43 -27.83 -24.29 1.39
CA THR A 43 -27.68 -24.92 0.06
C THR A 43 -27.73 -23.92 -1.11
N THR A 44 -28.13 -22.68 -0.84
CA THR A 44 -28.18 -21.62 -1.85
C THR A 44 -26.83 -20.90 -1.91
N TYR A 45 -26.25 -20.85 -3.11
CA TYR A 45 -24.97 -20.18 -3.39
C TYR A 45 -25.15 -19.08 -4.42
N TYR A 46 -24.33 -18.05 -4.31
CA TYR A 46 -24.29 -16.93 -5.24
C TYR A 46 -22.87 -16.70 -5.73
N THR A 47 -22.76 -16.13 -6.93
CA THR A 47 -21.47 -15.79 -7.53
C THR A 47 -21.10 -14.35 -7.17
N VAL A 48 -19.89 -14.18 -6.65
CA VAL A 48 -19.25 -12.87 -6.49
C VAL A 48 -18.19 -12.72 -7.59
N THR A 49 -18.31 -11.66 -8.38
CA THR A 49 -17.40 -11.36 -9.49
C THR A 49 -16.64 -10.05 -9.20
N PHE A 50 -15.33 -10.11 -9.22
CA PHE A 50 -14.44 -8.94 -9.08
C PHE A 50 -14.03 -8.45 -10.47
N VAL A 51 -14.34 -7.18 -10.78
CA VAL A 51 -14.13 -6.58 -12.10
C VAL A 51 -13.26 -5.32 -11.98
N ALA A 52 -12.24 -5.22 -12.83
CA ALA A 52 -11.38 -4.04 -12.94
C ALA A 52 -11.29 -3.61 -14.41
N ASP A 53 -11.54 -2.35 -14.72
CA ASP A 53 -11.55 -1.79 -16.09
C ASP A 53 -12.37 -2.63 -17.09
N GLY A 54 -13.50 -3.22 -16.65
CA GLY A 54 -14.35 -4.07 -17.47
C GLY A 54 -13.91 -5.55 -17.57
N PHE A 55 -12.76 -5.91 -17.03
CA PHE A 55 -12.26 -7.30 -17.05
C PHE A 55 -12.55 -8.01 -15.73
N THR A 56 -13.00 -9.26 -15.84
CA THR A 56 -13.17 -10.13 -14.67
C THR A 56 -11.79 -10.56 -14.15
N ILE A 57 -11.51 -10.23 -12.90
CA ILE A 57 -10.24 -10.56 -12.23
C ILE A 57 -10.37 -11.87 -11.44
N LYS A 58 -11.52 -12.04 -10.76
CA LYS A 58 -11.80 -13.23 -9.95
C LYS A 58 -13.29 -13.48 -9.89
N THR A 59 -13.69 -14.73 -9.85
CA THR A 59 -15.03 -15.17 -9.45
C THR A 59 -14.91 -16.13 -8.28
N MET A 60 -15.90 -16.10 -7.38
CA MET A 60 -16.02 -17.06 -6.30
C MET A 60 -17.49 -17.35 -6.01
N GLN A 61 -17.78 -18.55 -5.54
CA GLN A 61 -19.09 -18.91 -5.03
C GLN A 61 -19.13 -18.83 -3.52
N VAL A 62 -20.16 -18.22 -2.98
CA VAL A 62 -20.38 -18.07 -1.54
C VAL A 62 -21.81 -18.50 -1.20
N TYR A 63 -22.02 -18.99 0.02
CA TYR A 63 -23.37 -19.33 0.48
C TYR A 63 -24.20 -18.07 0.73
N SER A 64 -25.52 -18.22 0.66
CA SER A 64 -26.45 -17.12 0.98
C SER A 64 -26.22 -16.60 2.40
N GLY A 65 -26.10 -15.29 2.56
CA GLY A 65 -25.79 -14.64 3.83
C GLY A 65 -24.29 -14.47 4.12
N TYR A 66 -23.40 -14.92 3.22
CA TYR A 66 -21.94 -14.70 3.38
C TYR A 66 -21.59 -13.21 3.36
N LYS A 67 -20.71 -12.79 4.26
CA LYS A 67 -20.13 -11.45 4.26
C LYS A 67 -18.69 -11.53 3.76
N LEU A 68 -18.37 -10.75 2.73
CA LEU A 68 -17.01 -10.71 2.17
C LEU A 68 -15.99 -10.23 3.22
N LYS A 69 -14.87 -10.92 3.29
CA LYS A 69 -13.71 -10.61 4.14
C LYS A 69 -12.63 -9.96 3.29
N ASP A 70 -11.68 -9.27 3.91
CA ASP A 70 -10.54 -8.66 3.18
C ASP A 70 -9.72 -9.71 2.40
N SER A 71 -9.60 -10.92 2.93
CA SER A 71 -8.91 -12.05 2.27
C SER A 71 -9.62 -12.56 1.00
N ASP A 72 -10.88 -12.23 0.77
CA ASP A 72 -11.62 -12.64 -0.43
C ASP A 72 -11.27 -11.78 -1.64
N TYR A 73 -10.83 -10.54 -1.40
CA TYR A 73 -10.50 -9.57 -2.44
C TYR A 73 -9.14 -9.94 -3.08
N PRO A 74 -9.10 -10.08 -4.41
CA PRO A 74 -7.82 -10.27 -5.11
C PRO A 74 -7.01 -8.97 -5.08
N SER A 75 -5.73 -9.05 -5.45
CA SER A 75 -4.94 -7.84 -5.72
C SER A 75 -5.61 -7.02 -6.83
N VAL A 76 -5.66 -5.70 -6.67
CA VAL A 76 -6.14 -4.81 -7.74
C VAL A 76 -5.08 -4.81 -8.85
N PRO A 77 -5.44 -5.01 -10.13
CA PRO A 77 -4.48 -4.92 -11.23
C PRO A 77 -3.77 -3.56 -11.25
N GLU A 78 -2.46 -3.59 -11.46
CA GLU A 78 -1.68 -2.36 -11.58
C GLU A 78 -2.09 -1.55 -12.81
N LYS A 79 -2.24 -0.25 -12.64
CA LYS A 79 -2.51 0.70 -13.72
C LYS A 79 -1.56 1.88 -13.59
N LEU A 80 -0.76 2.11 -14.64
CA LEU A 80 0.27 3.16 -14.63
C LEU A 80 -0.33 4.52 -14.27
N ARG A 81 0.23 5.19 -13.28
CA ARG A 81 -0.20 6.50 -12.74
C ARG A 81 -1.53 6.48 -11.99
N TYR A 82 -2.04 5.30 -11.63
CA TYR A 82 -3.27 5.19 -10.85
C TYR A 82 -3.05 4.31 -9.62
N GLU A 83 -3.70 4.69 -8.54
CA GLU A 83 -3.87 3.87 -7.35
C GLU A 83 -5.24 3.19 -7.45
N GLY A 84 -5.23 1.85 -7.46
CA GLY A 84 -6.44 1.05 -7.56
C GLY A 84 -6.92 0.55 -6.19
N THR A 85 -8.23 0.58 -5.97
CA THR A 85 -8.86 0.03 -4.77
C THR A 85 -10.15 -0.68 -5.14
N TRP A 86 -10.52 -1.74 -4.39
CA TRP A 86 -11.82 -2.38 -4.52
C TRP A 86 -12.90 -1.59 -3.78
N GLN A 87 -14.05 -1.40 -4.41
CA GLN A 87 -15.24 -1.00 -3.68
C GLN A 87 -15.61 -2.10 -2.68
N LYS A 88 -15.61 -1.78 -1.39
CA LYS A 88 -15.95 -2.77 -0.35
C LYS A 88 -17.45 -3.07 -0.36
N TYR A 89 -17.78 -4.35 -0.52
CA TYR A 89 -19.14 -4.85 -0.37
C TYR A 89 -19.34 -5.34 1.06
N THR A 90 -20.11 -4.61 1.86
CA THR A 90 -20.26 -4.83 3.32
C THR A 90 -21.55 -5.58 3.70
N ALA A 91 -22.51 -5.66 2.78
CA ALA A 91 -23.77 -6.38 3.03
C ALA A 91 -23.56 -7.90 2.96
N ALA A 92 -24.52 -8.64 3.51
CA ALA A 92 -24.60 -10.08 3.28
C ALA A 92 -24.96 -10.37 1.82
N VAL A 93 -24.33 -11.35 1.21
CA VAL A 93 -24.57 -11.76 -0.18
C VAL A 93 -25.88 -12.56 -0.25
N THR A 94 -26.91 -11.98 -0.85
CA THR A 94 -28.24 -12.59 -1.05
C THR A 94 -28.64 -12.76 -2.51
N SER A 95 -27.75 -12.37 -3.43
CA SER A 95 -27.85 -12.52 -4.89
C SER A 95 -26.43 -12.51 -5.49
N ASN A 96 -26.31 -12.73 -6.80
CA ASN A 96 -25.03 -12.53 -7.49
C ASN A 96 -24.59 -11.07 -7.35
N VAL A 97 -23.30 -10.86 -7.04
CA VAL A 97 -22.70 -9.55 -6.76
C VAL A 97 -21.52 -9.30 -7.69
N THR A 98 -21.43 -8.09 -8.22
CA THR A 98 -20.24 -7.60 -8.91
C THR A 98 -19.58 -6.54 -8.05
N VAL A 99 -18.30 -6.76 -7.71
CA VAL A 99 -17.44 -5.84 -6.97
C VAL A 99 -16.51 -5.15 -7.97
N GLN A 100 -16.57 -3.82 -8.02
CA GLN A 100 -15.78 -3.03 -8.96
C GLN A 100 -14.50 -2.51 -8.31
N ALA A 101 -13.40 -2.51 -9.07
CA ALA A 101 -12.22 -1.73 -8.74
C ALA A 101 -12.44 -0.26 -9.17
N THR A 102 -11.94 0.65 -8.36
CA THR A 102 -11.86 2.08 -8.70
C THR A 102 -10.40 2.49 -8.80
N TYR A 103 -10.09 3.42 -9.70
CA TYR A 103 -8.74 3.89 -9.96
C TYR A 103 -8.68 5.41 -9.79
N ARG A 104 -7.86 5.87 -8.85
CA ARG A 104 -7.58 7.29 -8.63
C ARG A 104 -6.27 7.65 -9.29
N LYS A 105 -6.28 8.68 -10.16
CA LYS A 105 -5.05 9.18 -10.77
C LYS A 105 -4.09 9.72 -9.71
N MET A 106 -2.85 9.26 -9.72
CA MET A 106 -1.79 9.76 -8.85
C MET A 106 -1.33 11.13 -9.32
N LEU A 107 -1.09 12.05 -8.39
CA LEU A 107 -0.45 13.33 -8.70
C LEU A 107 1.03 13.09 -9.01
N PRO A 108 1.62 13.89 -9.94
CA PRO A 108 3.05 13.83 -10.19
C PRO A 108 3.83 14.22 -8.93
N LEU A 109 4.97 13.58 -8.73
CA LEU A 109 5.90 13.84 -7.66
C LEU A 109 6.92 14.89 -8.08
N LEU A 110 7.46 15.64 -7.14
CA LEU A 110 8.45 16.67 -7.38
C LEU A 110 9.85 16.17 -7.00
N VAL A 111 10.79 16.36 -7.91
CA VAL A 111 12.21 16.19 -7.66
C VAL A 111 12.86 17.56 -7.71
N ARG A 112 13.50 17.97 -6.60
CA ARG A 112 14.17 19.26 -6.48
C ARG A 112 15.67 19.07 -6.29
N PHE A 113 16.45 19.78 -7.08
CA PHE A 113 17.92 19.76 -7.04
C PHE A 113 18.41 21.02 -6.36
N TYR A 114 19.19 20.85 -5.28
CA TYR A 114 19.76 21.96 -4.53
C TYR A 114 21.29 21.90 -4.55
N ALA A 115 21.91 23.03 -4.85
CA ALA A 115 23.34 23.27 -4.66
C ALA A 115 23.50 24.23 -3.46
N ASP A 116 24.11 23.75 -2.39
CA ASP A 116 24.03 24.36 -1.06
C ASP A 116 22.57 24.61 -0.70
N GLU A 117 22.14 25.85 -0.45
CA GLU A 117 20.73 26.21 -0.18
C GLU A 117 19.98 26.75 -1.41
N THR A 118 20.63 26.77 -2.60
CA THR A 118 20.05 27.31 -3.82
C THR A 118 19.32 26.21 -4.60
N LEU A 119 18.04 26.46 -4.94
CA LEU A 119 17.27 25.59 -5.83
C LEU A 119 17.78 25.76 -7.26
N VAL A 120 18.30 24.69 -7.85
CA VAL A 120 18.84 24.68 -9.22
C VAL A 120 17.80 24.26 -10.24
N LYS A 121 17.04 23.18 -9.93
CA LYS A 121 16.02 22.63 -10.84
C LYS A 121 14.89 22.00 -10.04
N THR A 122 13.68 22.14 -10.56
CA THR A 122 12.52 21.32 -10.15
C THR A 122 11.99 20.58 -11.37
N MET A 123 11.71 19.31 -11.24
CA MET A 123 11.04 18.52 -12.26
C MET A 123 9.88 17.73 -11.67
N GLN A 124 8.85 17.51 -12.48
CA GLN A 124 7.73 16.65 -12.15
C GLN A 124 7.96 15.27 -12.76
N VAL A 125 7.74 14.23 -11.96
CA VAL A 125 7.90 12.83 -12.38
C VAL A 125 6.70 12.00 -11.95
N ASP A 126 6.43 10.92 -12.67
CA ASP A 126 5.40 9.97 -12.26
C ASP A 126 5.89 9.08 -11.11
N TYR A 127 4.96 8.57 -10.34
CA TYR A 127 5.24 7.56 -9.32
C TYR A 127 5.99 6.37 -9.94
N GLY A 128 7.07 5.95 -9.31
CA GLY A 128 7.90 4.86 -9.78
C GLY A 128 8.93 5.22 -10.85
N TYR A 129 9.03 6.51 -11.24
CA TYR A 129 10.07 6.99 -12.15
C TYR A 129 11.47 6.70 -11.60
N ARG A 130 12.44 6.43 -12.49
CA ARG A 130 13.86 6.32 -12.15
C ARG A 130 14.61 7.44 -12.83
N LEU A 131 15.37 8.20 -12.05
CA LEU A 131 16.25 9.24 -12.58
C LEU A 131 17.36 8.60 -13.43
N ASN A 132 17.64 9.24 -14.56
CA ASN A 132 18.78 8.94 -15.43
C ASN A 132 19.73 10.14 -15.46
N ASP A 133 20.88 10.01 -16.12
CA ASP A 133 21.89 11.06 -16.11
C ASP A 133 21.44 12.38 -16.77
N LEU A 134 20.51 12.34 -17.72
CA LEU A 134 19.97 13.52 -18.39
C LEU A 134 19.00 14.32 -17.51
N ASP A 135 18.52 13.74 -16.44
CA ASP A 135 17.62 14.43 -15.50
C ASP A 135 18.36 15.41 -14.60
N TYR A 136 19.64 15.15 -14.37
CA TYR A 136 20.49 15.98 -13.50
C TYR A 136 20.91 17.24 -14.24
N PRO A 137 20.67 18.45 -13.63
CA PRO A 137 21.19 19.69 -14.20
C PRO A 137 22.71 19.76 -14.02
N ASP A 138 23.34 20.72 -14.71
CA ASP A 138 24.73 21.05 -14.41
C ASP A 138 24.89 21.50 -12.94
N VAL A 139 25.99 21.08 -12.30
CA VAL A 139 26.29 21.54 -10.95
C VAL A 139 26.79 22.97 -11.01
N PRO A 140 26.19 23.94 -10.31
CA PRO A 140 26.68 25.31 -10.28
C PRO A 140 28.16 25.36 -9.83
N PRO A 141 29.03 26.13 -10.51
CA PRO A 141 30.43 26.23 -10.13
C PRO A 141 30.59 26.88 -8.76
N LYS A 142 31.55 26.38 -7.98
CA LYS A 142 31.93 26.93 -6.68
C LYS A 142 33.45 27.04 -6.63
N THR A 143 33.94 28.27 -6.42
CA THR A 143 35.39 28.56 -6.42
C THR A 143 36.14 27.67 -5.41
N GLY A 144 37.17 26.96 -5.90
CA GLY A 144 37.97 26.05 -5.09
C GLY A 144 37.37 24.68 -4.82
N PHE A 145 36.26 24.35 -5.49
CA PHE A 145 35.57 23.06 -5.30
C PHE A 145 35.19 22.41 -6.64
N THR A 146 35.22 21.09 -6.66
CA THR A 146 34.56 20.27 -7.72
C THR A 146 33.20 19.82 -7.21
N GLY A 147 32.18 20.13 -7.99
CA GLY A 147 30.77 19.75 -7.66
C GLY A 147 30.31 18.48 -8.36
N SER A 148 29.48 17.70 -7.70
CA SER A 148 28.79 16.53 -8.26
C SER A 148 27.43 16.36 -7.61
N TRP A 149 26.47 15.78 -8.35
CA TRP A 149 25.18 15.41 -7.76
C TRP A 149 25.28 14.07 -7.04
N ARG A 150 24.64 13.96 -5.87
CA ARG A 150 24.39 12.67 -5.25
C ARG A 150 23.39 11.90 -6.13
N LYS A 151 23.81 10.76 -6.69
CA LYS A 151 22.95 9.93 -7.53
C LYS A 151 21.85 9.26 -6.71
N TYR A 152 20.61 9.37 -7.18
CA TYR A 152 19.46 8.69 -6.62
C TYR A 152 19.08 7.53 -7.54
N THR A 153 19.26 6.30 -7.07
CA THR A 153 19.14 5.08 -7.90
C THR A 153 17.81 4.32 -7.71
N GLN A 154 17.03 4.71 -6.71
CA GLN A 154 15.77 4.05 -6.41
C GLN A 154 14.63 4.61 -7.28
N ARG A 155 13.46 3.94 -7.23
CA ARG A 155 12.24 4.50 -7.82
C ARG A 155 11.73 5.66 -6.97
N ILE A 156 11.28 6.72 -7.62
CA ILE A 156 10.66 7.88 -6.97
C ILE A 156 9.24 7.48 -6.53
N THR A 157 9.01 7.39 -5.24
CA THR A 157 7.73 7.04 -4.62
C THR A 157 7.14 8.16 -3.77
N SER A 158 7.91 9.22 -3.56
CA SER A 158 7.53 10.47 -2.86
C SER A 158 8.36 11.62 -3.41
N ASP A 159 8.00 12.86 -3.07
CA ASP A 159 8.83 14.02 -3.39
C ASP A 159 10.27 13.81 -2.92
N GLN A 160 11.25 14.21 -3.74
CA GLN A 160 12.67 14.04 -3.47
C GLN A 160 13.42 15.36 -3.49
N ILE A 161 14.41 15.45 -2.62
CA ILE A 161 15.42 16.53 -2.63
C ILE A 161 16.78 15.88 -2.88
N ILE A 162 17.42 16.29 -3.96
CA ILE A 162 18.77 15.86 -4.33
C ILE A 162 19.71 17.03 -4.15
N ARG A 163 20.80 16.80 -3.41
CA ARG A 163 21.79 17.84 -3.09
C ARG A 163 23.09 17.59 -3.85
N ALA A 164 23.72 18.68 -4.28
CA ALA A 164 25.06 18.64 -4.81
C ALA A 164 26.07 18.44 -3.66
N ASN A 165 27.11 17.69 -3.95
CA ASN A 165 28.28 17.55 -3.11
C ASN A 165 29.44 18.39 -3.72
N TYR A 166 30.13 19.16 -2.90
CA TYR A 166 31.27 19.94 -3.29
C TYR A 166 32.53 19.44 -2.55
N THR A 167 33.52 18.98 -3.33
CA THR A 167 34.82 18.52 -2.81
C THR A 167 35.88 19.58 -3.06
N PRO A 168 36.64 19.99 -2.07
CA PRO A 168 37.75 20.97 -2.28
C PRO A 168 38.70 20.47 -3.36
N ILE A 169 39.10 21.35 -4.28
CA ILE A 169 40.21 21.09 -5.20
C ILE A 169 41.48 21.19 -4.35
N GLY A 170 42.22 20.07 -4.21
CA GLY A 170 43.47 20.06 -3.44
C GLY A 170 44.41 21.17 -3.93
N ILE A 171 44.82 22.05 -3.04
CA ILE A 171 45.94 22.98 -3.31
C ILE A 171 47.15 22.08 -3.45
N ILE A 172 47.68 21.96 -4.68
CA ILE A 172 49.06 21.45 -4.85
C ILE A 172 49.93 22.48 -4.19
N ASP A 173 50.51 22.17 -3.02
CA ASP A 173 51.50 23.01 -2.38
C ASP A 173 52.56 23.37 -3.46
N PRO A 174 52.87 24.66 -3.70
CA PRO A 174 53.91 25.01 -4.62
C PRO A 174 55.18 24.33 -4.13
N ILE A 175 55.79 23.55 -5.03
CA ILE A 175 57.05 22.83 -4.82
C ILE A 175 58.01 23.78 -4.07
N GLN A 176 58.35 23.47 -2.83
CA GLN A 176 59.43 24.15 -2.15
C GLN A 176 60.71 24.03 -3.03
N PRO A 177 61.35 25.11 -3.37
CA PRO A 177 62.68 25.03 -4.09
C PRO A 177 63.59 24.18 -3.25
N SER A 178 64.11 23.11 -3.82
CA SER A 178 65.16 22.28 -3.20
C SER A 178 66.28 23.16 -2.73
N ALA A 179 66.58 23.08 -1.43
CA ALA A 179 67.80 23.67 -0.90
C ALA A 179 69.02 23.15 -1.71
N VAL A 180 69.67 24.05 -2.41
CA VAL A 180 70.94 23.74 -3.09
C VAL A 180 71.96 23.48 -2.00
N ASP A 181 72.38 22.23 -1.93
CA ASP A 181 73.48 21.79 -1.07
C ASP A 181 74.77 22.55 -1.52
N SER A 182 75.19 23.51 -0.73
CA SER A 182 76.50 24.17 -0.91
C SER A 182 77.51 23.26 -0.26
N GLU A 183 78.26 22.53 -1.09
CA GLU A 183 79.47 21.84 -0.65
C GLU A 183 80.42 22.82 -0.04
N PRO A 184 81.14 22.48 1.04
CA PRO A 184 82.24 23.25 1.55
C PRO A 184 83.46 22.91 0.72
N THR A 185 84.02 23.90 0.02
CA THR A 185 85.44 23.87 -0.50
C THR A 185 86.37 24.08 0.63
N GLU A 186 87.45 23.25 0.64
CA GLU A 186 88.65 23.29 1.52
C GLU A 186 89.29 24.67 1.59
#